data_a7ee103fa5bf56413e1845fca006930f
#
_entry.id   a7ee103fa5bf56413e1845fca006930f
#
_cell.length_a   1.000
_cell.length_b   1.000
_cell.length_c   1.000
_cell.angle_alpha   90.00
_cell.angle_beta   90.00
_cell.angle_gamma   90.00
#
_symmetry.space_group_name_H-M   'P 1'
#
loop_
_entity.id
_entity.type
_entity.pdbx_description
1 polymer ?
#
loop_
_entity_poly.entity_id
_entity_poly.type
_entity_poly.pdbx_seq_one_letter_code
_entity_poly.pdbx_strand_id
1 'polypeptide(L)'
;MNRNDYWSANVSVAETDGWTHAVARLKMVGGKQLVGRGEAHLNPADQDIWTIGAQIAAARAMSDLAGRLLHAAATGIEEISHEPARLHL
;
A
#
# COMPACT_ATOMS: atom_id res chain seq x y z
N MET A 1 19.42 -14.51 19.60
CA MET A 1 18.43 -13.55 20.11
C MET A 1 17.30 -13.42 19.12
N ASN A 2 16.06 -13.57 19.56
CA ASN A 2 14.89 -13.47 18.71
C ASN A 2 14.23 -12.12 18.89
N ARG A 3 13.71 -11.58 17.81
CA ARG A 3 12.94 -10.33 17.84
C ARG A 3 11.63 -10.53 17.11
N ASN A 4 10.53 -10.17 17.77
CA ASN A 4 9.20 -10.22 17.20
C ASN A 4 8.55 -8.85 17.26
N ASP A 5 8.11 -8.36 16.12
CA ASP A 5 7.33 -7.14 16.02
C ASP A 5 5.99 -7.47 15.36
N TYR A 6 4.95 -6.78 15.78
CA TYR A 6 3.63 -6.92 15.15
C TYR A 6 3.28 -5.60 14.50
N TRP A 7 3.14 -5.64 13.19
CA TRP A 7 2.71 -4.50 12.41
C TRP A 7 1.27 -4.73 12.00
N SER A 8 0.51 -3.66 11.94
CA SER A 8 -0.86 -3.75 11.48
C SER A 8 -1.04 -2.91 10.23
N ALA A 9 -1.79 -3.46 9.30
CA ALA A 9 -2.17 -2.75 8.09
C ALA A 9 -3.68 -2.79 7.97
N ASN A 10 -4.27 -1.69 7.50
CA ASN A 10 -5.67 -1.69 7.14
C ASN A 10 -5.85 -1.00 5.79
N VAL A 11 -6.92 -1.38 5.12
CA VAL A 11 -7.27 -0.83 3.82
C VAL A 11 -8.68 -0.29 3.91
N SER A 12 -8.85 1.00 3.64
CA SER A 12 -10.17 1.60 3.50
C SER A 12 -10.48 1.78 2.03
N VAL A 13 -11.73 1.52 1.66
CA VAL A 13 -12.19 1.59 0.27
C VAL A 13 -13.45 2.43 0.23
N ALA A 14 -13.52 3.36 -0.72
CA ALA A 14 -14.68 4.21 -0.90
C ALA A 14 -14.92 4.46 -2.39
N GLU A 15 -16.16 4.73 -2.74
CA GLU A 15 -16.53 5.05 -4.12
C GLU A 15 -17.11 6.45 -4.20
N THR A 16 -16.69 7.20 -5.20
CA THR A 16 -17.21 8.54 -5.48
C THR A 16 -17.29 8.71 -7.00
N ASP A 17 -18.49 8.95 -7.51
CA ASP A 17 -18.71 9.26 -8.94
C ASP A 17 -18.10 8.22 -9.88
N GLY A 18 -18.26 6.93 -9.56
CA GLY A 18 -17.75 5.84 -10.38
C GLY A 18 -16.27 5.54 -10.20
N TRP A 19 -15.59 6.29 -9.36
CA TRP A 19 -14.20 6.02 -8.99
C TRP A 19 -14.15 5.32 -7.64
N THR A 20 -13.44 4.22 -7.59
CA THR A 20 -13.17 3.53 -6.34
C THR A 20 -11.77 3.91 -5.88
N HIS A 21 -11.67 4.35 -4.64
CA HIS A 21 -10.39 4.77 -4.04
C HIS A 21 -10.10 3.87 -2.86
N ALA A 22 -8.86 3.42 -2.76
CA ALA A 22 -8.41 2.65 -1.62
C ALA A 22 -7.17 3.29 -1.01
N VAL A 23 -7.09 3.25 0.31
CA VAL A 23 -5.92 3.72 1.05
C VAL A 23 -5.50 2.60 1.99
N ALA A 24 -4.27 2.14 1.82
CA ALA A 24 -3.66 1.14 2.68
C ALA A 24 -2.72 1.84 3.64
N ARG A 25 -2.91 1.61 4.93
CA ARG A 25 -2.07 2.21 5.97
C ARG A 25 -1.39 1.13 6.77
N LEU A 26 -0.07 1.23 6.87
CA LEU A 26 0.74 0.31 7.65
C LEU A 26 1.29 1.06 8.85
N LYS A 27 1.00 0.54 10.04
CA LYS A 27 1.59 1.05 11.28
C LYS A 27 2.72 0.12 11.71
N MET A 28 3.91 0.68 11.80
CA MET A 28 5.10 -0.03 12.26
C MET A 28 5.37 0.29 13.72
N VAL A 29 6.23 -0.48 14.33
CA VAL A 29 6.68 -0.22 15.69
C VAL A 29 7.34 1.16 15.77
N GLY A 30 7.09 1.90 16.83
CA GLY A 30 7.63 3.24 17.01
C GLY A 30 6.75 4.36 16.46
N GLY A 31 5.55 4.02 16.01
CA GLY A 31 4.58 5.01 15.56
C GLY A 31 4.74 5.46 14.11
N LYS A 32 5.71 4.91 13.39
CA LYS A 32 5.87 5.23 11.98
C LYS A 32 4.72 4.63 11.16
N GLN A 33 4.29 5.36 10.17
CA GLN A 33 3.20 4.95 9.30
C GLN A 33 3.55 5.20 7.85
N LEU A 34 3.24 4.21 7.01
CA LEU A 34 3.33 4.34 5.56
C LEU A 34 1.93 4.23 4.97
N VAL A 35 1.71 4.95 3.88
CA VAL A 35 0.40 5.00 3.23
C VAL A 35 0.58 4.73 1.74
N GLY A 36 -0.18 3.77 1.24
CA GLY A 36 -0.28 3.48 -0.18
C GLY A 36 -1.68 3.79 -0.69
N ARG A 37 -1.80 4.15 -1.96
CA ARG A 37 -3.08 4.51 -2.57
C ARG A 37 -3.30 3.76 -3.87
N GLY A 38 -4.55 3.44 -4.12
CA GLY A 38 -4.96 2.78 -5.36
C GLY A 38 -6.32 3.26 -5.79
N GLU A 39 -6.55 3.19 -7.08
CA GLU A 39 -7.82 3.62 -7.68
C GLU A 39 -8.25 2.63 -8.74
N ALA A 40 -9.56 2.55 -8.95
CA ALA A 40 -10.15 1.81 -10.05
C ALA A 40 -11.34 2.59 -10.58
N HIS A 41 -11.47 2.61 -11.90
CA HIS A 41 -12.61 3.22 -12.56
C HIS A 41 -13.21 2.19 -13.51
N LEU A 42 -14.40 1.71 -13.20
CA LEU A 42 -15.06 0.68 -13.98
C LEU A 42 -16.21 1.30 -14.79
N ASN A 43 -16.54 0.63 -15.88
CA ASN A 43 -17.63 1.06 -16.73
C ASN A 43 -18.95 0.99 -15.94
N PRO A 44 -19.68 2.10 -15.83
CA PRO A 44 -20.94 2.11 -15.05
C PRO A 44 -22.04 1.22 -15.64
N ALA A 45 -21.86 0.73 -16.86
CA ALA A 45 -22.81 -0.21 -17.45
C ALA A 45 -22.65 -1.63 -16.89
N ASP A 46 -21.53 -1.94 -16.26
CA ASP A 46 -21.31 -3.26 -15.66
C ASP A 46 -22.06 -3.36 -14.37
N GLN A 47 -22.62 -4.55 -14.10
CA GLN A 47 -23.33 -4.80 -12.85
C GLN A 47 -22.33 -5.30 -11.80
N ASP A 48 -22.68 -5.07 -10.53
CA ASP A 48 -21.88 -5.52 -9.39
C ASP A 48 -20.43 -5.07 -9.43
N ILE A 49 -20.21 -3.89 -9.93
CA ILE A 49 -18.85 -3.38 -10.10
C ILE A 49 -18.20 -2.98 -8.78
N TRP A 50 -19.01 -2.76 -7.71
CA TRP A 50 -18.46 -2.35 -6.42
C TRP A 50 -17.43 -3.34 -5.89
N THR A 51 -17.78 -4.63 -5.81
CA THR A 51 -16.84 -5.64 -5.28
C THR A 51 -15.58 -5.74 -6.13
N ILE A 52 -15.74 -5.75 -7.44
CA ILE A 52 -14.60 -5.84 -8.38
C ILE A 52 -13.74 -4.58 -8.26
N GLY A 53 -14.34 -3.40 -8.29
CA GLY A 53 -13.62 -2.15 -8.15
C GLY A 53 -12.88 -2.04 -6.82
N ALA A 54 -13.53 -2.47 -5.73
CA ALA A 54 -12.92 -2.48 -4.41
C ALA A 54 -11.70 -3.38 -4.38
N GLN A 55 -11.79 -4.58 -4.97
CA GLN A 55 -10.67 -5.51 -5.01
C GLN A 55 -9.49 -4.93 -5.81
N ILE A 56 -9.76 -4.34 -6.96
CA ILE A 56 -8.72 -3.76 -7.80
C ILE A 56 -8.05 -2.58 -7.10
N ALA A 57 -8.86 -1.66 -6.57
CA ALA A 57 -8.34 -0.49 -5.88
C ALA A 57 -7.51 -0.88 -4.65
N ALA A 58 -8.01 -1.84 -3.87
CA ALA A 58 -7.30 -2.34 -2.69
C ALA A 58 -5.97 -2.99 -3.08
N ALA A 59 -5.96 -3.81 -4.14
CA ALA A 59 -4.74 -4.45 -4.62
C ALA A 59 -3.70 -3.41 -5.05
N ARG A 60 -4.14 -2.37 -5.75
CA ARG A 60 -3.26 -1.29 -6.18
C ARG A 60 -2.73 -0.48 -5.01
N ALA A 61 -3.56 -0.24 -3.99
CA ALA A 61 -3.14 0.45 -2.77
C ALA A 61 -2.09 -0.36 -2.02
N MET A 62 -2.30 -1.67 -1.89
CA MET A 62 -1.33 -2.54 -1.23
C MET A 62 -0.02 -2.64 -2.01
N SER A 63 -0.09 -2.68 -3.33
CA SER A 63 1.10 -2.68 -4.18
C SER A 63 1.89 -1.39 -4.02
N ASP A 64 1.21 -0.25 -4.00
CA ASP A 64 1.85 1.04 -3.76
C ASP A 64 2.50 1.09 -2.38
N LEU A 65 1.80 0.58 -1.36
CA LEU A 65 2.34 0.50 -0.01
C LEU A 65 3.60 -0.37 0.04
N ALA A 66 3.56 -1.53 -0.61
CA ALA A 66 4.70 -2.45 -0.65
C ALA A 66 5.91 -1.79 -1.31
N GLY A 67 5.70 -1.06 -2.40
CA GLY A 67 6.77 -0.32 -3.06
C GLY A 67 7.38 0.75 -2.17
N ARG A 68 6.55 1.47 -1.43
CA ARG A 68 7.02 2.50 -0.49
C ARG A 68 7.79 1.88 0.67
N LEU A 69 7.36 0.71 1.13
CA LEU A 69 8.07 -0.02 2.18
C LEU A 69 9.46 -0.47 1.72
N LEU A 70 9.55 -0.97 0.50
CA LEU A 70 10.85 -1.33 -0.10
C LEU A 70 11.74 -0.11 -0.27
N HIS A 71 11.18 1.02 -0.67
CA HIS A 71 11.94 2.27 -0.80
C HIS A 71 12.48 2.71 0.57
N ALA A 72 11.68 2.60 1.62
CA ALA A 72 12.12 2.93 2.97
C ALA A 72 13.28 2.02 3.40
N ALA A 73 13.19 0.72 3.10
CA ALA A 73 14.26 -0.22 3.40
C ALA A 73 15.54 0.10 2.63
N ALA A 74 15.41 0.44 1.34
CA ALA A 74 16.56 0.83 0.52
C ALA A 74 17.25 2.09 1.07
N THR A 75 16.45 3.09 1.48
CA THR A 75 16.98 4.30 2.10
C THR A 75 17.75 3.95 3.38
N GLY A 76 17.21 3.05 4.20
CA GLY A 76 17.90 2.60 5.41
C GLY A 76 19.23 1.92 5.11
N ILE A 77 19.27 1.09 4.07
CA ILE A 77 20.49 0.43 3.64
C ILE A 77 21.53 1.47 3.18
N GLU A 78 21.10 2.44 2.38
CA GLU A 78 21.97 3.48 1.86
C GLU A 78 22.56 4.34 2.98
N GLU A 79 21.77 4.64 4.01
CA GLU A 79 22.25 5.40 5.16
C GLU A 79 23.35 4.66 5.94
N ILE A 80 23.29 3.33 5.95
CA ILE A 80 24.27 2.51 6.66
C ILE A 80 25.50 2.26 5.79
N SER A 81 25.31 1.90 4.52
CA SER A 81 26.38 1.48 3.63
C SER A 81 27.03 2.64 2.88
N HIS A 82 26.34 3.77 2.75
CA HIS A 82 26.73 4.91 1.92
C HIS A 82 26.83 4.56 0.44
N GLU A 83 26.08 3.55 0.01
CA GLU A 83 26.02 3.09 -1.38
C GLU A 83 24.56 3.00 -1.81
N PRO A 84 24.27 3.25 -3.13
CA PRO A 84 22.93 3.11 -3.62
C PRO A 84 22.38 1.69 -3.44
N ALA A 85 21.11 1.58 -3.07
CA ALA A 85 20.42 0.31 -2.92
C ALA A 85 19.13 0.33 -3.73
N ARG A 86 18.80 -0.81 -4.37
CA ARG A 86 17.58 -0.97 -5.12
C ARG A 86 16.94 -2.30 -4.74
N LEU A 87 15.68 -2.24 -4.34
CA LEU A 87 14.93 -3.42 -3.94
C LEU A 87 13.66 -3.51 -4.81
N HIS A 88 13.26 -4.74 -5.11
CA HIS A 88 12.09 -5.02 -5.95
C HIS A 88 11.15 -5.96 -5.25
N LEU A 89 9.89 -5.86 -5.60
CA LEU A 89 8.89 -6.85 -5.19
C LEU A 89 9.14 -8.18 -5.88
#